data_8f342656bce21b0cfb1c426216ca8c16
#
_entry.id   8f342656bce21b0cfb1c426216ca8c16
#
_cell.length_a   1.000
_cell.length_b   1.000
_cell.length_c   1.000
_cell.angle_alpha   90.00
_cell.angle_beta   90.00
_cell.angle_gamma   90.00
#
_symmetry.space_group_name_H-M   'P 1'
#
loop_
_entity.id
_entity.type
_entity.pdbx_description
1 polymer ?
#
loop_
_entity_poly.entity_id
_entity_poly.type
_entity_poly.pdbx_seq_one_letter_code
_entity_poly.pdbx_strand_id
1 'polypeptide(L)' 'MKAIVVTSHGGPEVLEYKDAEPPQPSEGQLLVDVTYAGINYIDTYYREGLYPAELPLTAGNEGVGTVSAVGEGVT' A
#
# COMPACT_ATOMS: atom_id res chain seq x y z
N MET A 1 -0.56 1.63 -12.66
CA MET A 1 -0.51 0.34 -11.96
C MET A 1 -1.80 0.08 -11.23
N LYS A 2 -2.09 -1.16 -10.91
CA LYS A 2 -3.30 -1.51 -10.16
C LYS A 2 -3.01 -1.63 -8.67
N ALA A 3 -3.97 -1.23 -7.85
CA ALA A 3 -3.87 -1.31 -6.40
C ALA A 3 -5.25 -1.49 -5.78
N ILE A 4 -5.27 -2.01 -4.56
CA ILE A 4 -6.49 -2.04 -3.74
C ILE A 4 -6.47 -0.77 -2.89
N VAL A 5 -7.44 0.10 -3.13
CA VAL A 5 -7.51 1.42 -2.51
C VAL A 5 -8.79 1.57 -1.71
N VAL A 6 -8.68 2.15 -0.52
CA VAL A 6 -9.80 2.43 0.38
C VAL A 6 -9.98 3.94 0.44
N THR A 7 -11.14 4.44 0.00
CA THR A 7 -11.45 5.86 0.02
C THR A 7 -12.40 6.27 1.17
N SER A 8 -13.00 5.28 1.81
CA SER A 8 -13.81 5.49 3.03
C SER A 8 -13.71 4.25 3.91
N HIS A 9 -13.84 4.43 5.21
CA HIS A 9 -13.80 3.29 6.13
C HIS A 9 -15.07 2.44 6.02
N GLY A 10 -14.94 1.14 6.27
CA GLY A 10 -16.09 0.24 6.23
C GLY A 10 -15.68 -1.22 6.14
N GLY A 11 -16.60 -2.05 5.71
CA GLY A 11 -16.40 -3.48 5.50
C GLY A 11 -15.70 -3.79 4.17
N PRO A 12 -15.71 -5.05 3.72
CA PRO A 12 -15.03 -5.43 2.49
C PRO A 12 -15.52 -4.68 1.24
N GLU A 13 -16.72 -4.15 1.25
CA GLU A 13 -17.30 -3.41 0.12
C GLU A 13 -16.56 -2.11 -0.20
N VAL A 14 -15.75 -1.59 0.73
CA VAL A 14 -14.99 -0.37 0.48
C VAL A 14 -13.65 -0.61 -0.22
N LEU A 15 -13.28 -1.87 -0.44
CA LEU A 15 -12.07 -2.21 -1.16
C LEU A 15 -12.29 -2.02 -2.66
N GLU A 16 -11.46 -1.18 -3.28
CA GLU A 16 -11.56 -0.86 -4.70
C GLU A 16 -10.28 -1.29 -5.41
N TYR A 17 -10.42 -2.14 -6.45
CA TYR A 17 -9.31 -2.50 -7.32
C TYR A 17 -9.29 -1.51 -8.48
N LYS A 18 -8.32 -0.61 -8.48
CA LYS A 18 -8.30 0.44 -9.49
C LYS A 18 -6.88 0.88 -9.84
N ASP A 19 -6.78 1.70 -10.90
CA ASP A 19 -5.51 2.27 -11.29
C ASP A 19 -5.05 3.30 -10.26
N ALA A 20 -3.77 3.25 -9.96
CA ALA A 20 -3.10 4.21 -9.09
C ALA A 20 -1.82 4.68 -9.77
N GLU A 21 -1.37 5.87 -9.45
CA GLU A 21 -0.10 6.36 -9.97
C GLU A 21 1.05 5.54 -9.42
N PRO A 22 2.05 5.18 -10.26
CA PRO A 22 3.24 4.51 -9.75
C PRO A 22 3.93 5.39 -8.71
N PRO A 23 4.26 4.84 -7.54
CA PRO A 23 4.96 5.62 -6.51
C PRO A 23 6.40 5.93 -6.93
N GLN A 24 6.94 7.01 -6.37
CA GLN A 24 8.34 7.37 -6.55
C GLN A 24 9.04 7.25 -5.20
N PRO A 25 10.25 6.66 -5.14
CA PRO A 25 10.96 6.59 -3.87
C PRO A 25 11.46 7.96 -3.46
N SER A 26 11.16 8.33 -2.20
CA SER A 26 11.68 9.54 -1.58
C SER A 26 13.04 9.26 -0.92
N GLU A 27 13.64 10.28 -0.32
CA GLU A 27 14.90 10.11 0.39
C GLU A 27 14.80 8.96 1.40
N GLY A 28 15.77 8.06 1.37
CA GLY A 28 15.82 6.92 2.28
C GLY A 28 14.85 5.77 1.94
N GLN A 29 14.18 5.84 0.79
CA GLN A 29 13.20 4.84 0.38
C GLN A 29 13.63 4.01 -0.82
N LEU A 30 13.04 2.83 -0.94
CA LEU A 30 13.18 1.93 -2.10
C LEU A 30 11.86 1.85 -2.83
N LEU A 31 11.91 1.65 -4.13
CA LEU A 31 10.76 1.22 -4.92
C LEU A 31 10.92 -0.27 -5.20
N VAL A 32 9.92 -1.07 -4.85
CA VAL A 32 9.94 -2.52 -4.99
C VAL A 32 8.86 -2.96 -5.97
N ASP A 33 9.25 -3.77 -6.96
CA ASP A 33 8.29 -4.48 -7.80
C ASP A 33 7.84 -5.71 -7.00
N VAL A 34 6.62 -5.66 -6.47
CA VAL A 34 6.11 -6.66 -5.55
C VAL A 34 5.75 -7.94 -6.30
N THR A 35 6.30 -9.07 -5.85
CA THR A 35 5.98 -10.39 -6.36
C THR A 35 4.88 -11.04 -5.52
N TYR A 36 4.96 -10.90 -4.20
CA TYR A 36 3.98 -11.43 -3.26
C TYR A 36 3.66 -10.38 -2.21
N ALA A 37 2.40 -10.30 -1.83
CA ALA A 37 1.94 -9.44 -0.74
C ALA A 37 1.20 -10.30 0.27
N GLY A 38 1.51 -10.10 1.55
CA GLY A 38 0.84 -10.80 2.64
C GLY A 38 -0.39 -10.06 3.11
N ILE A 39 -1.31 -10.81 3.70
CA ILE A 39 -2.53 -10.25 4.30
C ILE A 39 -2.48 -10.53 5.79
N ASN A 40 -2.69 -9.49 6.59
CA ASN A 40 -2.69 -9.57 8.04
C ASN A 40 -4.01 -9.06 8.59
N TYR A 41 -4.42 -9.58 9.74
CA TYR A 41 -5.68 -9.18 10.35
C TYR A 41 -5.74 -7.68 10.64
N ILE A 42 -4.61 -7.05 10.95
CA ILE A 42 -4.52 -5.62 11.20
C ILE A 42 -4.95 -4.78 9.97
N ASP A 43 -4.85 -5.33 8.77
CA ASP A 43 -5.27 -4.63 7.54
C ASP A 43 -6.75 -4.29 7.59
N THR A 44 -7.56 -5.14 8.24
CA THR A 44 -8.98 -4.88 8.43
C THR A 44 -9.22 -3.72 9.38
N TYR A 45 -8.36 -3.53 10.37
CA TYR A 45 -8.47 -2.44 11.33
C TYR A 45 -8.27 -1.07 10.66
N TYR A 46 -7.32 -0.97 9.75
CA TYR A 46 -7.12 0.25 8.97
C TYR A 46 -8.30 0.52 8.04
N ARG A 47 -8.81 -0.53 7.39
CA ARG A 47 -9.96 -0.42 6.50
C ARG A 47 -11.20 0.06 7.26
N GLU A 48 -11.45 -0.45 8.44
CA GLU A 48 -12.61 -0.12 9.26
C GLU A 48 -12.47 1.21 10.01
N GLY A 49 -11.26 1.77 10.08
CA GLY A 49 -11.00 2.99 10.81
C GLY A 49 -10.73 2.80 12.29
N LEU A 50 -10.54 1.56 12.74
CA LEU A 50 -10.20 1.27 14.13
C LEU A 50 -8.84 1.85 14.50
N TYR A 51 -7.88 1.78 13.57
CA TYR A 51 -6.61 2.48 13.67
C TYR A 51 -6.59 3.63 12.67
N PRO A 52 -6.09 4.83 13.07
CA PRO A 52 -6.06 5.98 12.19
C PRO A 52 -5.17 5.74 10.97
N ALA A 53 -5.67 6.13 9.81
CA ALA A 53 -4.91 6.12 8.57
C ALA A 53 -5.47 7.20 7.66
N GLU A 54 -4.60 7.80 6.85
CA GLU A 54 -5.04 8.80 5.87
C GLU A 54 -5.75 8.10 4.70
N LEU A 55 -6.82 8.72 4.23
CA LEU A 55 -7.54 8.26 3.05
C LEU A 55 -7.22 9.17 1.86
N PRO A 56 -7.12 8.66 0.64
CA PRO A 56 -7.27 7.25 0.28
C PRO A 56 -6.11 6.39 0.79
N LEU A 57 -6.45 5.19 1.22
CA LEU A 57 -5.48 4.24 1.78
C LEU A 57 -5.23 3.11 0.78
N THR A 58 -3.97 2.84 0.47
CA THR A 58 -3.60 1.62 -0.26
C THR A 58 -3.37 0.52 0.78
N ALA A 59 -4.19 -0.52 0.72
CA ALA A 59 -4.22 -1.55 1.74
C ALA A 59 -2.99 -2.45 1.72
N GLY A 60 -2.62 -2.95 2.91
CA GLY A 60 -1.55 -3.91 3.08
C GLY A 60 -0.32 -3.33 3.76
N ASN A 61 0.42 -4.16 4.48
CA ASN A 61 1.59 -3.76 5.25
C ASN A 61 2.83 -4.60 4.98
N GLU A 62 2.74 -5.61 4.12
CA GLU A 62 3.91 -6.44 3.81
C GLU A 62 3.93 -6.88 2.37
N GLY A 63 5.13 -7.08 1.88
CA GLY A 63 5.33 -7.56 0.52
C GLY A 63 6.77 -7.98 0.31
N VAL A 64 6.99 -8.77 -0.72
CA VAL A 64 8.31 -9.18 -1.15
C VAL A 64 8.42 -9.04 -2.66
N GLY A 65 9.58 -8.61 -3.13
CA GLY A 65 9.79 -8.40 -4.56
C GLY A 65 11.21 -7.96 -4.86
N THR A 66 11.39 -7.35 -6.01
CA THR A 66 12.69 -6.89 -6.50
C THR A 66 12.73 -5.36 -6.46
N VAL A 67 13.83 -4.82 -5.96
CA VAL A 67 14.03 -3.37 -5.95
C VAL A 67 14.20 -2.89 -7.39
N SER A 68 13.35 -1.94 -7.81
CA SER A 68 13.37 -1.39 -9.16
C SER A 68 13.96 0.01 -9.23
N ALA A 69 13.94 0.74 -8.11
CA ALA A 69 14.52 2.08 -8.01
C ALA A 69 14.85 2.39 -6.55
N VAL A 70 15.76 3.33 -6.35
CA VAL A 70 16.12 3.78 -4.99
C VAL A 70 15.99 5.29 -4.92
N GLY A 71 15.64 5.77 -3.72
CA GLY A 71 15.61 7.20 -3.45
C GLY A 71 17.00 7.72 -3.09
N GLU A 72 17.10 9.01 -2.89
CA GLU A 72 18.35 9.65 -2.53
C GLU A 72 18.88 9.11 -1.19
N GLY A 73 20.18 8.86 -1.13
CA GLY A 73 20.83 8.37 0.09
C GLY A 73 20.78 6.84 0.25
N VAL A 74 20.16 6.11 -0.65
CA VAL A 74 20.09 4.65 -0.62
C VAL A 74 21.12 4.06 -1.58
N THR A 75 21.88 3.11 -1.09
CA THR A 75 22.93 2.44 -1.89
C THR A 75 22.71 0.93 -1.95
#